data_3e51d41ed0977178fbcd134d439cd4e9
#
_entry.id   3e51d41ed0977178fbcd134d439cd4e9
#
_cell.length_a   1.000
_cell.length_b   1.000
_cell.length_c   1.000
_cell.angle_alpha   90.00
_cell.angle_beta   90.00
_cell.angle_gamma   90.00
#
_symmetry.space_group_name_H-M   'P 1'
#
loop_
_entity.id
_entity.type
_entity.pdbx_description
1 polymer ?
#
loop_
_entity_poly.entity_id
_entity_poly.type
_entity_poly.pdbx_seq_one_letter_code
_entity_poly.pdbx_strand_id
1 'polypeptide(L)'
;MPRKKTTDEQSQIALFQAPEVPNAFRKPVQVIHSKPKTSLSLLHRKLANAWLKNASDTPSDDGWWTIHTATMATDIGFDSNNRAYLIDSARALMGIIFEWDVIAPEGKRKLWKASVLFPEVEIRPDTIRYQISRPLREQVLTPEMYAMIDLNVLKPFRRASSLALYEH
;
A
#
# COMPACT_ATOMS: atom_id res chain seq x y z
N MET A 1 13.46 -22.17 46.11
CA MET A 1 12.38 -22.54 45.16
C MET A 1 12.06 -21.34 44.27
N PRO A 2 12.34 -21.37 42.98
CA PRO A 2 11.99 -20.26 42.10
C PRO A 2 10.56 -20.41 41.62
N ARG A 3 9.78 -19.33 41.71
CA ARG A 3 8.39 -19.19 41.25
C ARG A 3 8.33 -19.29 39.75
N LYS A 4 7.53 -20.22 39.22
CA LYS A 4 7.03 -20.24 37.81
C LYS A 4 6.14 -19.03 37.58
N LYS A 5 6.68 -18.00 36.95
CA LYS A 5 5.91 -16.92 36.25
C LYS A 5 6.27 -16.99 34.80
N THR A 6 5.52 -17.68 33.94
CA THR A 6 5.78 -17.63 32.49
C THR A 6 4.60 -18.08 31.59
N THR A 7 3.43 -18.38 32.15
CA THR A 7 2.33 -18.88 31.30
C THR A 7 1.29 -17.80 30.99
N ASP A 8 1.07 -16.82 31.87
CA ASP A 8 0.03 -15.80 31.69
C ASP A 8 0.45 -14.63 30.77
N GLU A 9 1.72 -14.22 30.81
CA GLU A 9 2.20 -13.14 29.94
C GLU A 9 2.24 -13.55 28.45
N GLN A 10 2.64 -14.78 28.16
CA GLN A 10 2.64 -15.30 26.77
C GLN A 10 1.23 -15.50 26.23
N SER A 11 0.26 -15.87 27.07
CA SER A 11 -1.14 -16.00 26.69
C SER A 11 -1.81 -14.64 26.43
N GLN A 12 -1.42 -13.59 27.18
CA GLN A 12 -1.94 -12.23 26.96
C GLN A 12 -1.36 -11.59 25.69
N ILE A 13 -0.09 -11.84 25.37
CA ILE A 13 0.54 -11.34 24.14
C ILE A 13 -0.10 -11.99 22.90
N ALA A 14 -0.47 -13.27 22.97
CA ALA A 14 -1.15 -13.97 21.87
C ALA A 14 -2.59 -13.45 21.60
N LEU A 15 -3.26 -12.89 22.61
CA LEU A 15 -4.60 -12.27 22.45
C LEU A 15 -4.58 -10.93 21.71
N PHE A 16 -3.42 -10.26 21.62
CA PHE A 16 -3.26 -8.98 20.93
C PHE A 16 -2.57 -9.08 19.56
N GLN A 17 -2.12 -10.27 19.18
CA GLN A 17 -1.70 -10.50 17.80
C GLN A 17 -2.96 -10.66 16.94
N ALA A 18 -3.29 -9.61 16.18
CA ALA A 18 -4.32 -9.72 15.15
C ALA A 18 -3.98 -10.94 14.28
N PRO A 19 -4.96 -11.82 13.97
CA PRO A 19 -4.71 -12.98 13.13
C PRO A 19 -4.05 -12.51 11.85
N GLU A 20 -2.95 -13.16 11.45
CA GLU A 20 -2.33 -12.92 10.14
C GLU A 20 -3.39 -13.26 9.09
N VAL A 21 -3.97 -12.23 8.47
CA VAL A 21 -4.91 -12.39 7.37
C VAL A 21 -4.08 -12.57 6.10
N PRO A 22 -4.11 -13.75 5.49
CA PRO A 22 -3.39 -13.97 4.24
C PRO A 22 -3.81 -12.93 3.20
N ASN A 23 -2.85 -12.34 2.49
CA ASN A 23 -3.08 -11.33 1.45
C ASN A 23 -3.51 -9.94 1.95
N ALA A 24 -3.33 -9.63 3.23
CA ALA A 24 -3.53 -8.31 3.80
C ALA A 24 -2.20 -7.56 4.01
N PHE A 25 -2.27 -6.23 4.09
CA PHE A 25 -1.12 -5.38 4.42
C PHE A 25 -1.56 -4.14 5.20
N ARG A 26 -0.58 -3.48 5.83
CA ARG A 26 -0.78 -2.23 6.57
C ARG A 26 -0.67 -1.05 5.61
N LYS A 27 -1.79 -0.43 5.28
CA LYS A 27 -1.82 0.78 4.45
C LYS A 27 -1.68 2.03 5.32
N PRO A 28 -0.68 2.89 5.08
CA PRO A 28 -0.47 4.09 5.90
C PRO A 28 -1.66 5.04 5.84
N VAL A 29 -2.02 5.61 6.99
CA VAL A 29 -3.11 6.61 7.08
C VAL A 29 -2.83 7.82 6.20
N GLN A 30 -1.57 8.23 6.03
CA GLN A 30 -1.16 9.32 5.16
C GLN A 30 -1.52 9.06 3.68
N VAL A 31 -1.41 7.81 3.23
CA VAL A 31 -1.82 7.42 1.86
C VAL A 31 -3.33 7.35 1.75
N ILE A 32 -4.03 6.88 2.80
CA ILE A 32 -5.50 6.79 2.83
C ILE A 32 -6.14 8.18 2.77
N HIS A 33 -5.69 9.10 3.62
CA HIS A 33 -6.24 10.45 3.74
C HIS A 33 -5.64 11.46 2.77
N SER A 34 -4.64 11.08 1.98
CA SER A 34 -4.12 11.93 0.93
C SER A 34 -5.20 12.24 -0.10
N LYS A 35 -5.23 13.49 -0.56
CA LYS A 35 -6.20 13.95 -1.55
C LYS A 35 -5.51 14.02 -2.92
N PRO A 36 -5.62 12.96 -3.76
CA PRO A 36 -5.11 13.04 -5.11
C PRO A 36 -5.88 14.12 -5.87
N LYS A 37 -5.18 14.96 -6.65
CA LYS A 37 -5.81 16.01 -7.47
C LYS A 37 -6.74 15.46 -8.54
N THR A 38 -6.52 14.22 -8.96
CA THR A 38 -7.36 13.47 -9.91
C THR A 38 -8.04 12.30 -9.23
N SER A 39 -9.29 12.03 -9.59
CA SER A 39 -10.01 10.87 -9.05
C SER A 39 -9.34 9.56 -9.47
N LEU A 40 -9.11 8.69 -8.50
CA LEU A 40 -8.60 7.35 -8.74
C LEU A 40 -9.70 6.43 -9.27
N SER A 41 -9.47 5.82 -10.42
CA SER A 41 -10.33 4.73 -10.91
C SER A 41 -10.24 3.51 -9.98
N LEU A 42 -11.19 2.58 -10.14
CA LEU A 42 -11.15 1.31 -9.40
C LEU A 42 -9.83 0.55 -9.64
N LEU A 43 -9.38 0.48 -10.91
CA LEU A 43 -8.14 -0.21 -11.23
C LEU A 43 -6.91 0.50 -10.64
N HIS A 44 -6.85 1.83 -10.68
CA HIS A 44 -5.74 2.58 -10.06
C HIS A 44 -5.62 2.26 -8.57
N ARG A 45 -6.75 2.21 -7.84
CA ARG A 45 -6.75 1.84 -6.41
C ARG A 45 -6.29 0.40 -6.19
N LYS A 46 -6.78 -0.54 -6.99
CA LYS A 46 -6.39 -1.95 -6.89
C LYS A 46 -4.91 -2.17 -7.19
N LEU A 47 -4.39 -1.54 -8.25
CA LEU A 47 -2.96 -1.59 -8.60
C LEU A 47 -2.09 -1.01 -7.49
N ALA A 48 -2.44 0.19 -7.00
CA ALA A 48 -1.70 0.82 -5.92
C ALA A 48 -1.65 -0.06 -4.67
N ASN A 49 -2.77 -0.67 -4.27
CA ASN A 49 -2.83 -1.57 -3.13
C ASN A 49 -1.98 -2.84 -3.33
N ALA A 50 -2.00 -3.45 -4.53
CA ALA A 50 -1.17 -4.62 -4.84
C ALA A 50 0.32 -4.28 -4.78
N TRP A 51 0.74 -3.13 -5.32
CA TRP A 51 2.14 -2.71 -5.27
C TRP A 51 2.59 -2.35 -3.86
N LEU A 52 1.74 -1.68 -3.07
CA LEU A 52 2.04 -1.37 -1.67
C LEU A 52 2.17 -2.65 -0.82
N LYS A 53 1.27 -3.62 -1.03
CA LYS A 53 1.36 -4.93 -0.37
C LYS A 53 2.66 -5.64 -0.72
N ASN A 54 2.99 -5.75 -2.00
CA ASN A 54 4.23 -6.38 -2.44
C ASN A 54 5.47 -5.71 -1.83
N ALA A 55 5.47 -4.38 -1.70
CA ALA A 55 6.55 -3.66 -1.05
C ALA A 55 6.62 -3.93 0.46
N SER A 56 5.48 -4.08 1.14
CA SER A 56 5.44 -4.44 2.56
C SER A 56 5.98 -5.84 2.83
N ASP A 57 5.72 -6.77 1.91
CA ASP A 57 6.08 -8.19 2.07
C ASP A 57 7.51 -8.48 1.64
N THR A 58 8.10 -7.63 0.80
CA THR A 58 9.38 -7.90 0.15
C THR A 58 10.39 -6.79 0.48
N PRO A 59 11.46 -7.08 1.22
CA PRO A 59 12.53 -6.11 1.44
C PRO A 59 13.17 -5.65 0.13
N SER A 60 13.63 -4.41 0.09
CA SER A 60 14.35 -3.84 -1.06
C SER A 60 15.49 -2.94 -0.59
N ASP A 61 16.70 -3.27 -0.99
CA ASP A 61 17.91 -2.54 -0.63
C ASP A 61 18.15 -1.34 -1.57
N ASP A 62 17.73 -1.46 -2.84
CA ASP A 62 17.92 -0.43 -3.87
C ASP A 62 16.71 0.50 -4.04
N GLY A 63 15.62 0.24 -3.31
CA GLY A 63 14.37 1.00 -3.38
C GLY A 63 13.51 0.67 -4.60
N TRP A 64 13.81 -0.45 -5.26
CA TRP A 64 13.02 -1.02 -6.33
C TRP A 64 12.31 -2.29 -5.88
N TRP A 65 11.05 -2.42 -6.23
CA TRP A 65 10.25 -3.63 -6.03
C TRP A 65 9.85 -4.23 -7.35
N THR A 66 9.75 -5.54 -7.38
CA THR A 66 9.30 -6.29 -8.55
C THR A 66 8.12 -7.18 -8.16
N ILE A 67 7.09 -7.19 -9.00
CA ILE A 67 5.93 -8.07 -8.86
C ILE A 67 5.66 -8.78 -10.17
N HIS A 68 5.30 -10.08 -10.12
CA HIS A 68 4.86 -10.81 -11.30
C HIS A 68 3.47 -10.34 -11.73
N THR A 69 3.33 -10.02 -13.03
CA THR A 69 2.08 -9.50 -13.60
C THR A 69 0.92 -10.47 -13.41
N ALA A 70 1.16 -11.79 -13.58
CA ALA A 70 0.15 -12.82 -13.41
C ALA A 70 -0.34 -12.93 -11.95
N THR A 71 0.58 -12.89 -10.98
CA THR A 71 0.25 -12.93 -9.55
C THR A 71 -0.60 -11.71 -9.17
N MET A 72 -0.12 -10.53 -9.53
CA MET A 72 -0.84 -9.27 -9.29
C MET A 72 -2.23 -9.29 -9.92
N ALA A 73 -2.34 -9.71 -11.18
CA ALA A 73 -3.61 -9.80 -11.89
C ALA A 73 -4.61 -10.72 -11.18
N THR A 74 -4.13 -11.85 -10.66
CA THR A 74 -4.93 -12.77 -9.86
C THR A 74 -5.42 -12.14 -8.57
N ASP A 75 -4.54 -11.44 -7.86
CA ASP A 75 -4.83 -10.83 -6.57
C ASP A 75 -5.89 -9.73 -6.66
N ILE A 76 -5.86 -8.93 -7.72
CA ILE A 76 -6.78 -7.78 -7.87
C ILE A 76 -7.94 -8.04 -8.83
N GLY A 77 -8.00 -9.21 -9.47
CA GLY A 77 -9.03 -9.54 -10.46
C GLY A 77 -8.90 -8.71 -11.75
N PHE A 78 -7.68 -8.57 -12.26
CA PHE A 78 -7.35 -7.86 -13.51
C PHE A 78 -7.04 -8.86 -14.63
N ASP A 79 -7.40 -8.52 -15.89
CA ASP A 79 -6.97 -9.30 -17.05
C ASP A 79 -5.52 -8.95 -17.43
N SER A 80 -4.58 -9.84 -17.13
CA SER A 80 -3.15 -9.66 -17.38
C SER A 80 -2.78 -9.55 -18.87
N ASN A 81 -3.66 -9.97 -19.78
CA ASN A 81 -3.40 -9.89 -21.22
C ASN A 81 -3.58 -8.45 -21.76
N ASN A 82 -4.26 -7.57 -21.03
CA ASN A 82 -4.46 -6.19 -21.45
C ASN A 82 -3.28 -5.29 -21.05
N ARG A 83 -2.13 -5.53 -21.68
CA ARG A 83 -0.89 -4.79 -21.40
C ARG A 83 -1.02 -3.27 -21.67
N ALA A 84 -1.71 -2.87 -22.72
CA ALA A 84 -1.90 -1.45 -23.06
C ALA A 84 -2.65 -0.73 -21.92
N TYR A 85 -3.72 -1.33 -21.42
CA TYR A 85 -4.48 -0.78 -20.31
C TYR A 85 -3.68 -0.73 -18.99
N LEU A 86 -2.80 -1.71 -18.76
CA LEU A 86 -1.90 -1.70 -17.62
C LEU A 86 -0.89 -0.54 -17.71
N ILE A 87 -0.30 -0.30 -18.89
CA ILE A 87 0.62 0.83 -19.14
C ILE A 87 -0.08 2.16 -18.90
N ASP A 88 -1.30 2.33 -19.41
CA ASP A 88 -2.08 3.56 -19.23
C ASP A 88 -2.45 3.78 -17.77
N SER A 89 -2.79 2.71 -17.05
CA SER A 89 -3.08 2.78 -15.62
C SER A 89 -1.84 3.12 -14.79
N ALA A 90 -0.68 2.55 -15.12
CA ALA A 90 0.59 2.90 -14.47
C ALA A 90 0.94 4.37 -14.70
N ARG A 91 0.81 4.86 -15.95
CA ARG A 91 1.02 6.29 -16.29
C ARG A 91 0.09 7.20 -15.50
N ALA A 92 -1.19 6.83 -15.38
CA ALA A 92 -2.15 7.59 -14.58
C ALA A 92 -1.77 7.60 -13.09
N LEU A 93 -1.33 6.47 -12.51
CA LEU A 93 -0.85 6.40 -11.13
C LEU A 93 0.38 7.26 -10.88
N MET A 94 1.33 7.29 -11.81
CA MET A 94 2.52 8.14 -11.73
C MET A 94 2.19 9.64 -11.76
N GLY A 95 1.06 10.02 -12.36
CA GLY A 95 0.57 11.40 -12.41
C GLY A 95 -0.18 11.86 -11.16
N ILE A 96 -0.43 10.98 -10.18
CA ILE A 96 -1.20 11.31 -8.99
C ILE A 96 -0.30 11.93 -7.94
N ILE A 97 -0.59 13.17 -7.57
CA ILE A 97 0.09 13.89 -6.51
C ILE A 97 -0.66 13.67 -5.20
N PHE A 98 0.05 13.19 -4.21
CA PHE A 98 -0.39 13.08 -2.83
C PHE A 98 0.10 14.30 -2.06
N GLU A 99 -0.79 14.95 -1.32
CA GLU A 99 -0.49 16.13 -0.51
C GLU A 99 -0.85 15.84 0.95
N TRP A 100 0.01 16.25 1.89
CA TRP A 100 -0.24 16.08 3.32
C TRP A 100 0.46 17.15 4.14
N ASP A 101 -0.11 17.46 5.28
CA ASP A 101 0.49 18.34 6.27
C ASP A 101 1.24 17.54 7.33
N VAL A 102 2.40 18.00 7.72
CA VAL A 102 3.15 17.50 8.87
C VAL A 102 3.43 18.64 9.84
N ILE A 103 3.55 18.32 11.12
CA ILE A 103 4.05 19.30 12.11
C ILE A 103 5.56 19.36 11.93
N ALA A 104 6.09 20.57 11.71
CA ALA A 104 7.53 20.77 11.64
C ALA A 104 8.22 20.32 12.94
N PRO A 105 9.50 19.89 12.90
CA PRO A 105 10.23 19.43 14.09
C PRO A 105 10.23 20.42 15.25
N GLU A 106 10.14 21.72 14.96
CA GLU A 106 10.03 22.80 15.97
C GLU A 106 8.66 22.89 16.63
N GLY A 107 7.68 22.05 16.24
CA GLY A 107 6.39 21.90 16.88
C GLY A 107 5.38 23.05 16.70
N LYS A 108 5.72 24.11 15.98
CA LYS A 108 4.90 25.35 15.87
C LYS A 108 4.36 25.64 14.47
N ARG A 109 4.86 25.02 13.42
CA ARG A 109 4.48 25.31 12.04
C ARG A 109 4.02 24.05 11.33
N LYS A 110 2.93 24.15 10.57
CA LYS A 110 2.54 23.13 9.62
C LYS A 110 3.47 23.22 8.41
N LEU A 111 4.04 22.08 8.03
CA LEU A 111 4.82 21.93 6.82
C LEU A 111 3.95 21.17 5.82
N TRP A 112 3.61 21.81 4.72
CA TRP A 112 2.95 21.15 3.60
C TRP A 112 3.97 20.35 2.80
N LYS A 113 3.62 19.12 2.47
CA LYS A 113 4.41 18.23 1.61
C LYS A 113 3.57 17.68 0.49
N ALA A 114 4.20 17.44 -0.66
CA ALA A 114 3.59 16.78 -1.79
C ALA A 114 4.58 15.84 -2.45
N SER A 115 4.09 14.72 -2.96
CA SER A 115 4.87 13.76 -3.74
C SER A 115 3.95 12.90 -4.60
N VAL A 116 4.50 12.30 -5.65
CA VAL A 116 3.86 11.17 -6.32
C VAL A 116 4.15 9.89 -5.52
N LEU A 117 3.25 8.92 -5.55
CA LEU A 117 3.48 7.66 -4.82
C LEU A 117 4.50 6.77 -5.53
N PHE A 118 4.35 6.63 -6.85
CA PHE A 118 5.21 5.81 -7.70
C PHE A 118 5.92 6.70 -8.73
N PRO A 119 7.16 7.17 -8.42
CA PRO A 119 7.88 8.09 -9.31
C PRO A 119 8.41 7.40 -10.57
N GLU A 120 8.64 6.11 -10.53
CA GLU A 120 9.19 5.34 -11.63
C GLU A 120 8.59 3.95 -11.70
N VAL A 121 8.21 3.51 -12.92
CA VAL A 121 7.59 2.20 -13.19
C VAL A 121 8.13 1.65 -14.50
N GLU A 122 8.58 0.40 -14.48
CA GLU A 122 8.98 -0.37 -15.66
C GLU A 122 8.00 -1.53 -15.86
N ILE A 123 7.36 -1.65 -17.01
CA ILE A 123 6.50 -2.78 -17.37
C ILE A 123 7.22 -3.67 -18.36
N ARG A 124 7.59 -4.85 -17.90
CA ARG A 124 8.24 -5.92 -18.67
C ARG A 124 7.19 -6.95 -19.11
N PRO A 125 7.53 -7.95 -19.97
CA PRO A 125 6.57 -8.97 -20.38
C PRO A 125 5.85 -9.67 -19.23
N ASP A 126 6.57 -10.11 -18.19
CA ASP A 126 6.05 -10.92 -17.10
C ASP A 126 6.10 -10.25 -15.73
N THR A 127 6.71 -9.09 -15.64
CA THR A 127 6.92 -8.39 -14.36
C THR A 127 6.71 -6.90 -14.49
N ILE A 128 6.35 -6.30 -13.36
CA ILE A 128 6.33 -4.86 -13.16
C ILE A 128 7.38 -4.54 -12.11
N ARG A 129 8.24 -3.59 -12.41
CA ARG A 129 9.22 -3.05 -11.48
C ARG A 129 8.89 -1.60 -11.19
N TYR A 130 8.92 -1.19 -9.95
CA TYR A 130 8.49 0.16 -9.54
C TYR A 130 9.27 0.65 -8.33
N GLN A 131 9.28 1.97 -8.15
CA GLN A 131 9.78 2.63 -6.95
C GLN A 131 8.63 3.24 -6.16
N ILE A 132 8.80 3.33 -4.85
CA ILE A 132 8.00 4.18 -3.98
C ILE A 132 8.81 5.43 -3.68
N SER A 133 8.18 6.60 -3.76
CA SER A 133 8.86 7.87 -3.54
C SER A 133 9.51 7.91 -2.17
N ARG A 134 10.73 8.47 -2.11
CA ARG A 134 11.50 8.53 -0.87
C ARG A 134 10.72 9.15 0.31
N PRO A 135 9.96 10.24 0.15
CA PRO A 135 9.21 10.84 1.26
C PRO A 135 8.11 9.94 1.85
N LEU A 136 7.60 8.98 1.07
CA LEU A 136 6.52 8.07 1.49
C LEU A 136 7.04 6.67 1.84
N ARG A 137 8.26 6.31 1.43
CA ARG A 137 8.81 4.96 1.57
C ARG A 137 8.83 4.47 3.01
N GLU A 138 9.35 5.25 3.94
CA GLU A 138 9.40 4.88 5.36
C GLU A 138 7.99 4.66 5.93
N GLN A 139 7.07 5.56 5.61
CA GLN A 139 5.67 5.45 6.06
C GLN A 139 4.97 4.24 5.45
N VAL A 140 5.30 3.84 4.22
CA VAL A 140 4.73 2.65 3.57
C VAL A 140 5.27 1.36 4.18
N LEU A 141 6.57 1.30 4.45
CA LEU A 141 7.23 0.07 4.93
C LEU A 141 7.02 -0.16 6.43
N THR A 142 7.01 0.91 7.22
CA THR A 142 6.86 0.86 8.68
C THR A 142 5.84 1.90 9.18
N PRO A 143 4.55 1.75 8.81
CA PRO A 143 3.54 2.74 9.17
C PRO A 143 3.26 2.73 10.67
N GLU A 144 3.35 3.90 11.33
CA GLU A 144 2.96 4.08 12.73
C GLU A 144 1.44 3.99 12.90
N MET A 145 0.69 4.60 11.97
CA MET A 145 -0.76 4.52 11.89
C MET A 145 -1.19 3.96 10.54
N TYR A 146 -2.06 2.94 10.56
CA TYR A 146 -2.46 2.22 9.35
C TYR A 146 -3.88 1.67 9.45
N ALA A 147 -4.48 1.37 8.29
CA ALA A 147 -5.60 0.46 8.16
C ALA A 147 -5.12 -0.88 7.58
N MET A 148 -5.75 -1.97 8.00
CA MET A 148 -5.53 -3.29 7.40
C MET A 148 -6.34 -3.41 6.12
N ILE A 149 -5.65 -3.61 5.00
CA ILE A 149 -6.27 -3.80 3.68
C ILE A 149 -6.03 -5.23 3.22
N ASP A 150 -7.12 -5.97 2.97
CA ASP A 150 -7.09 -7.33 2.43
C ASP A 150 -7.42 -7.31 0.94
N LEU A 151 -6.49 -7.76 0.09
CA LEU A 151 -6.69 -7.83 -1.36
C LEU A 151 -7.83 -8.79 -1.75
N ASN A 152 -8.08 -9.83 -0.97
CA ASN A 152 -9.21 -10.74 -1.23
C ASN A 152 -10.55 -10.03 -1.06
N VAL A 153 -10.66 -9.11 -0.10
CA VAL A 153 -11.86 -8.29 0.12
C VAL A 153 -12.02 -7.27 -0.99
N LEU A 154 -10.94 -6.63 -1.44
CA LEU A 154 -11.03 -5.59 -2.48
C LEU A 154 -11.21 -6.15 -3.89
N LYS A 155 -10.81 -7.41 -4.14
CA LYS A 155 -10.88 -8.05 -5.46
C LYS A 155 -12.27 -8.01 -6.11
N PRO A 156 -13.38 -8.35 -5.41
CA PRO A 156 -14.72 -8.33 -5.98
C PRO A 156 -15.32 -6.95 -6.18
N PHE A 157 -14.73 -5.88 -5.65
CA PHE A 157 -15.30 -4.54 -5.84
C PHE A 157 -15.38 -4.17 -7.32
N ARG A 158 -16.53 -3.61 -7.72
CA ARG A 158 -16.84 -3.17 -9.10
C ARG A 158 -16.91 -1.65 -9.24
N ARG A 159 -16.90 -0.90 -8.13
CA ARG A 159 -16.99 0.56 -8.11
C ARG A 159 -15.85 1.17 -7.29
N ALA A 160 -15.26 2.26 -7.80
CA ALA A 160 -14.20 2.98 -7.11
C ALA A 160 -14.66 3.54 -5.75
N SER A 161 -15.93 3.99 -5.65
CA SER A 161 -16.52 4.50 -4.41
C SER A 161 -16.64 3.45 -3.32
N SER A 162 -17.01 2.22 -3.68
CA SER A 162 -17.09 1.11 -2.71
C SER A 162 -15.72 0.74 -2.16
N LEU A 163 -14.69 0.72 -3.02
CA LEU A 163 -13.33 0.48 -2.59
C LEU A 163 -12.80 1.64 -1.75
N ALA A 164 -13.09 2.89 -2.14
CA ALA A 164 -12.71 4.06 -1.36
C ALA A 164 -13.30 4.02 0.06
N LEU A 165 -14.56 3.61 0.20
CA LEU A 165 -15.22 3.46 1.51
C LEU A 165 -14.58 2.35 2.37
N TYR A 166 -14.16 1.26 1.74
CA TYR A 166 -13.46 0.17 2.44
C TYR A 166 -12.09 0.59 2.97
N GLU A 167 -11.40 1.49 2.26
CA GLU A 167 -10.07 1.98 2.63
C GLU A 167 -10.11 3.02 3.77
N HIS A 168 -11.27 3.62 4.07
CA HIS A 168 -11.50 4.61 5.13
C HIS A 168 -12.10 4.00 6.40
#